data_9a23ed6584817edad0701a01c729ff14
#
_entry.id   9a23ed6584817edad0701a01c729ff14
#
_cell.length_a   1.000
_cell.length_b   1.000
_cell.length_c   1.000
_cell.angle_alpha   90.00
_cell.angle_beta   90.00
_cell.angle_gamma   90.00
#
_symmetry.space_group_name_H-M   'P 1'
#
loop_
_entity.id
_entity.type
_entity.pdbx_description
1 polymer ?
#
loop_
_entity_poly.entity_id
_entity_poly.type
_entity_poly.pdbx_seq_one_letter_code
_entity_poly.pdbx_strand_id
1 'polypeptide(L)'
;MIPLFRRLFPSHKADLIEALDEALHRFVEKPGTIVDLRSRVFPYIDLIAINLDGGIVDSSPPPMAPAEGETGRAFECANINVSGRRLSVGGVPLDLRMEMRDVVCDWGHDANQDAVLILRSAREGQLVISASQLVLEESIVRIVGAKARLYGIELERLRLAMRARGRRSLAADISVQAKKFFARAKIDIYVQLDITNEYVVKISQLKCKGDGKLGSFVCTTLQPAFQRALEKSFSLRSIPLLSEIQLRDIHVAVADTVDLTVYFGSA
;
A
#
# COMPACT_ATOMS: atom_id res chain seq x y z
N MET A 1 4.68 10.85 8.18
CA MET A 1 5.25 12.17 7.88
C MET A 1 4.87 12.56 6.46
N ILE A 2 4.42 13.80 6.23
CA ILE A 2 3.99 14.31 4.91
C ILE A 2 4.81 15.57 4.62
N PRO A 3 5.68 15.59 3.59
CA PRO A 3 6.39 16.79 3.18
C PRO A 3 5.40 17.79 2.59
N LEU A 4 5.43 19.03 3.02
CA LEU A 4 4.55 20.10 2.52
C LEU A 4 5.17 20.88 1.37
N PHE A 5 6.46 20.65 1.07
CA PHE A 5 7.22 21.32 0.01
C PHE A 5 7.18 22.86 0.08
N ARG A 6 7.12 23.39 1.30
CA ARG A 6 7.08 24.82 1.63
C ARG A 6 8.02 25.06 2.81
N ARG A 7 8.69 26.20 2.88
CA ARG A 7 9.60 26.54 3.99
C ARG A 7 8.89 26.85 5.30
N LEU A 8 7.69 27.42 5.21
CA LEU A 8 6.92 27.81 6.41
C LEU A 8 5.73 26.89 6.58
N PHE A 9 5.48 26.48 7.82
CA PHE A 9 4.27 25.75 8.16
C PHE A 9 3.05 26.70 8.06
N PRO A 10 1.93 26.25 7.46
CA PRO A 10 0.73 27.07 7.29
C PRO A 10 0.15 27.55 8.63
N SER A 11 -0.09 28.86 8.76
CA SER A 11 -0.66 29.46 9.96
C SER A 11 -2.18 29.61 9.90
N HIS A 12 -2.78 29.40 8.72
CA HIS A 12 -4.23 29.52 8.50
C HIS A 12 -4.80 28.26 7.85
N LYS A 13 -6.10 28.04 8.07
CA LYS A 13 -6.85 26.90 7.54
C LYS A 13 -6.72 26.77 6.00
N ALA A 14 -6.89 27.87 5.28
CA ALA A 14 -6.85 27.87 3.81
C ALA A 14 -5.47 27.44 3.29
N ASP A 15 -4.41 27.98 3.88
CA ASP A 15 -3.04 27.67 3.50
C ASP A 15 -2.69 26.19 3.82
N LEU A 16 -3.26 25.64 4.89
CA LEU A 16 -3.07 24.22 5.24
C LEU A 16 -3.77 23.29 4.24
N ILE A 17 -4.99 23.62 3.81
CA ILE A 17 -5.70 22.86 2.76
C ILE A 17 -4.87 22.86 1.48
N GLU A 18 -4.44 24.01 1.03
CA GLU A 18 -3.63 24.17 -0.19
C GLU A 18 -2.31 23.38 -0.09
N ALA A 19 -1.60 23.49 1.04
CA ALA A 19 -0.34 22.80 1.23
C ALA A 19 -0.50 21.26 1.27
N LEU A 20 -1.55 20.75 1.91
CA LEU A 20 -1.85 19.33 1.93
C LEU A 20 -2.28 18.82 0.54
N ASP A 21 -3.11 19.60 -0.16
CA ASP A 21 -3.60 19.25 -1.50
C ASP A 21 -2.44 19.17 -2.50
N GLU A 22 -1.58 20.18 -2.54
CA GLU A 22 -0.36 20.19 -3.36
C GLU A 22 0.59 19.04 -3.00
N ALA A 23 0.78 18.77 -1.70
CA ALA A 23 1.62 17.69 -1.24
C ALA A 23 1.08 16.33 -1.72
N LEU A 24 -0.22 16.08 -1.57
CA LEU A 24 -0.84 14.82 -1.98
C LEU A 24 -0.83 14.61 -3.49
N HIS A 25 -0.96 15.68 -4.30
CA HIS A 25 -0.86 15.60 -5.76
C HIS A 25 0.53 15.17 -6.25
N ARG A 26 1.57 15.26 -5.43
CA ARG A 26 2.90 14.72 -5.77
C ARG A 26 3.00 13.20 -5.58
N PHE A 27 2.07 12.60 -4.82
CA PHE A 27 2.02 11.15 -4.58
C PHE A 27 0.90 10.47 -5.36
N VAL A 28 -0.16 11.24 -5.70
CA VAL A 28 -1.34 10.69 -6.35
C VAL A 28 -1.75 11.60 -7.50
N GLU A 29 -1.70 11.07 -8.70
CA GLU A 29 -2.25 11.72 -9.89
C GLU A 29 -3.78 11.62 -9.83
N LYS A 30 -4.43 12.76 -9.61
CA LYS A 30 -5.89 12.84 -9.54
C LYS A 30 -6.33 14.27 -9.91
N PRO A 31 -7.35 14.45 -10.77
CA PRO A 31 -7.89 15.78 -11.05
C PRO A 31 -8.72 16.32 -9.87
N GLY A 32 -8.69 17.63 -9.68
CA GLY A 32 -9.48 18.36 -8.68
C GLY A 32 -8.92 18.27 -7.26
N THR A 33 -9.60 18.90 -6.34
CA THR A 33 -9.18 18.99 -4.93
C THR A 33 -9.30 17.64 -4.23
N ILE A 34 -8.27 17.26 -3.51
CA ILE A 34 -8.18 16.01 -2.75
C ILE A 34 -8.58 16.23 -1.28
N VAL A 35 -8.31 17.41 -0.71
CA VAL A 35 -8.44 17.70 0.73
C VAL A 35 -9.66 18.58 1.01
N ASP A 36 -10.54 18.13 1.92
CA ASP A 36 -11.56 18.96 2.59
C ASP A 36 -11.24 19.04 4.08
N LEU A 37 -11.26 20.24 4.65
CA LEU A 37 -10.95 20.49 6.05
C LEU A 37 -12.05 21.31 6.70
N ARG A 38 -12.58 20.81 7.82
CA ARG A 38 -13.57 21.49 8.66
C ARG A 38 -12.97 21.85 10.01
N SER A 39 -13.06 23.12 10.37
CA SER A 39 -12.56 23.65 11.63
C SER A 39 -13.42 24.85 12.01
N ARG A 40 -13.77 24.92 13.29
CA ARG A 40 -14.43 26.11 13.87
C ARG A 40 -13.39 27.15 14.29
N VAL A 41 -12.31 26.70 14.92
CA VAL A 41 -11.23 27.57 15.42
C VAL A 41 -9.89 26.86 15.18
N PHE A 42 -9.12 27.35 14.19
CA PHE A 42 -7.77 26.85 13.92
C PHE A 42 -6.84 27.23 15.10
N PRO A 43 -5.96 26.33 15.60
CA PRO A 43 -5.49 25.08 15.01
C PRO A 43 -6.28 23.81 15.43
N TYR A 44 -7.47 23.94 16.01
CA TYR A 44 -8.32 22.76 16.30
C TYR A 44 -9.19 22.44 15.10
N ILE A 45 -9.04 21.21 14.59
CA ILE A 45 -9.70 20.74 13.39
C ILE A 45 -10.73 19.67 13.75
N ASP A 46 -11.97 19.83 13.29
CA ASP A 46 -13.02 18.84 13.52
C ASP A 46 -12.86 17.62 12.58
N LEU A 47 -12.49 17.87 11.30
CA LEU A 47 -12.38 16.84 10.29
C LEU A 47 -11.36 17.25 9.21
N ILE A 48 -10.51 16.30 8.84
CA ILE A 48 -9.75 16.30 7.58
C ILE A 48 -10.27 15.12 6.76
N ALA A 49 -10.85 15.38 5.60
CA ALA A 49 -11.27 14.35 4.65
C ALA A 49 -10.37 14.40 3.42
N ILE A 50 -9.79 13.25 3.06
CA ILE A 50 -8.90 13.09 1.92
C ILE A 50 -9.58 12.11 0.97
N ASN A 51 -9.89 12.57 -0.25
CA ASN A 51 -10.53 11.76 -1.27
C ASN A 51 -9.54 11.42 -2.38
N LEU A 52 -9.17 10.14 -2.47
CA LEU A 52 -8.25 9.59 -3.48
C LEU A 52 -8.99 8.73 -4.53
N ASP A 53 -10.34 8.79 -4.60
CA ASP A 53 -11.14 7.97 -5.51
C ASP A 53 -10.68 8.13 -6.96
N GLY A 54 -10.38 7.01 -7.62
CA GLY A 54 -9.91 6.96 -9.01
C GLY A 54 -8.49 7.50 -9.24
N GLY A 55 -7.77 7.85 -8.19
CA GLY A 55 -6.39 8.33 -8.28
C GLY A 55 -5.41 7.24 -8.72
N ILE A 56 -4.25 7.67 -9.22
CA ILE A 56 -3.14 6.80 -9.57
C ILE A 56 -1.97 7.15 -8.64
N VAL A 57 -1.54 6.20 -7.82
CA VAL A 57 -0.38 6.38 -6.94
C VAL A 57 0.88 6.27 -7.78
N ASP A 58 1.76 7.26 -7.67
CA ASP A 58 3.05 7.24 -8.34
C ASP A 58 3.88 6.04 -7.85
N SER A 59 4.46 5.32 -8.80
CA SER A 59 5.37 4.20 -8.53
C SER A 59 6.73 4.64 -7.99
N SER A 60 7.05 5.92 -8.09
CA SER A 60 8.29 6.54 -7.64
C SER A 60 7.99 7.79 -6.82
N PRO A 61 7.36 7.64 -5.65
CA PRO A 61 7.03 8.79 -4.82
C PRO A 61 8.31 9.55 -4.43
N PRO A 62 8.23 10.88 -4.25
CA PRO A 62 9.37 11.65 -3.81
C PRO A 62 9.91 11.09 -2.48
N PRO A 63 11.23 11.11 -2.30
CA PRO A 63 11.84 10.60 -1.08
C PRO A 63 11.31 11.38 0.14
N MET A 64 10.87 10.65 1.15
CA MET A 64 10.46 11.24 2.43
C MET A 64 11.71 11.32 3.34
N ALA A 65 12.29 12.50 3.45
CA ALA A 65 13.36 12.74 4.40
C ALA A 65 12.80 12.83 5.83
N PRO A 66 13.52 12.31 6.85
CA PRO A 66 13.13 12.48 8.23
C PRO A 66 13.12 13.97 8.60
N ALA A 67 12.28 14.34 9.57
CA ALA A 67 12.32 15.68 10.13
C ALA A 67 13.60 15.85 10.94
N GLU A 68 14.26 17.00 10.80
CA GLU A 68 15.47 17.37 11.51
C GLU A 68 15.22 18.60 12.39
N GLY A 69 15.89 18.67 13.54
CA GLY A 69 15.82 19.81 14.45
C GLY A 69 14.58 19.87 15.34
N GLU A 70 14.21 21.09 15.72
CA GLU A 70 13.07 21.33 16.60
C GLU A 70 11.73 21.08 15.91
N THR A 71 10.81 20.44 16.63
CA THR A 71 9.44 20.21 16.18
C THR A 71 8.48 21.01 17.03
N GLY A 72 7.45 21.60 16.40
CA GLY A 72 6.39 22.32 17.08
C GLY A 72 5.02 21.67 16.87
N ARG A 73 4.05 22.02 17.73
CA ARG A 73 2.67 21.59 17.55
C ARG A 73 2.09 22.23 16.27
N ALA A 74 1.59 21.38 15.36
CA ALA A 74 0.92 21.82 14.15
C ALA A 74 -0.56 22.07 14.39
N PHE A 75 -1.29 21.01 14.72
CA PHE A 75 -2.72 21.05 15.02
C PHE A 75 -3.18 19.78 15.75
N GLU A 76 -4.39 19.86 16.29
CA GLU A 76 -5.14 18.71 16.79
C GLU A 76 -6.38 18.49 15.91
N CYS A 77 -6.66 17.25 15.55
CA CYS A 77 -7.76 16.90 14.67
C CYS A 77 -8.62 15.81 15.30
N ALA A 78 -9.93 16.07 15.44
CA ALA A 78 -10.84 15.10 16.01
C ALA A 78 -10.97 13.86 15.11
N ASN A 79 -11.04 14.05 13.79
CA ASN A 79 -11.18 12.94 12.84
C ASN A 79 -10.37 13.20 11.56
N ILE A 80 -9.64 12.18 11.10
CA ILE A 80 -9.05 12.17 9.76
C ILE A 80 -9.60 10.96 9.01
N ASN A 81 -10.20 11.21 7.85
CA ASN A 81 -10.78 10.19 6.99
C ASN A 81 -10.09 10.22 5.62
N VAL A 82 -9.58 9.08 5.18
CA VAL A 82 -9.03 8.92 3.84
C VAL A 82 -9.84 7.86 3.11
N SER A 83 -10.32 8.17 1.93
CA SER A 83 -11.01 7.22 1.05
C SER A 83 -10.33 7.18 -0.32
N GLY A 84 -10.29 6.00 -0.91
CA GLY A 84 -9.76 5.80 -2.26
C GLY A 84 -10.42 4.59 -2.89
N ARG A 85 -11.53 4.81 -3.60
CA ARG A 85 -12.17 3.75 -4.39
C ARG A 85 -11.50 3.65 -5.75
N ARG A 86 -11.17 2.42 -6.17
CA ARG A 86 -10.46 2.15 -7.43
C ARG A 86 -9.14 2.94 -7.54
N LEU A 87 -8.44 3.09 -6.42
CA LEU A 87 -7.11 3.69 -6.37
C LEU A 87 -6.12 2.75 -7.06
N SER A 88 -5.43 3.23 -8.08
CA SER A 88 -4.45 2.41 -8.82
C SER A 88 -3.08 2.50 -8.15
N VAL A 89 -2.56 1.38 -7.65
CA VAL A 89 -1.23 1.28 -7.05
C VAL A 89 -0.40 0.27 -7.86
N GLY A 90 0.64 0.74 -8.53
CA GLY A 90 1.45 -0.12 -9.41
C GLY A 90 0.63 -0.77 -10.54
N GLY A 91 -0.43 -0.11 -11.00
CA GLY A 91 -1.35 -0.62 -12.00
C GLY A 91 -2.39 -1.63 -11.46
N VAL A 92 -2.47 -1.84 -10.16
CA VAL A 92 -3.48 -2.69 -9.50
C VAL A 92 -4.52 -1.77 -8.87
N PRO A 93 -5.80 -1.79 -9.31
CA PRO A 93 -6.87 -1.05 -8.66
C PRO A 93 -7.24 -1.71 -7.34
N LEU A 94 -7.34 -0.91 -6.29
CA LEU A 94 -7.74 -1.31 -4.95
C LEU A 94 -8.63 -0.24 -4.31
N ASP A 95 -9.34 -0.61 -3.28
CA ASP A 95 -10.07 0.30 -2.42
C ASP A 95 -9.32 0.49 -1.10
N LEU A 96 -9.21 1.75 -0.67
CA LEU A 96 -8.55 2.14 0.57
C LEU A 96 -9.52 2.97 1.42
N ARG A 97 -9.59 2.65 2.70
CA ARG A 97 -10.30 3.45 3.69
C ARG A 97 -9.45 3.53 4.95
N MET A 98 -9.21 4.74 5.42
CA MET A 98 -8.53 4.99 6.69
C MET A 98 -9.33 5.96 7.51
N GLU A 99 -9.51 5.64 8.78
CA GLU A 99 -10.17 6.47 9.78
C GLU A 99 -9.24 6.59 10.97
N MET A 100 -9.05 7.82 11.46
CA MET A 100 -8.27 8.10 12.66
C MET A 100 -9.04 9.07 13.54
N ARG A 101 -8.92 8.91 14.86
CA ARG A 101 -9.57 9.77 15.86
C ARG A 101 -8.58 10.34 16.83
N ASP A 102 -8.87 11.57 17.30
CA ASP A 102 -8.08 12.34 18.25
C ASP A 102 -6.60 12.33 17.85
N VAL A 103 -6.36 12.90 16.70
CA VAL A 103 -5.06 12.92 16.04
C VAL A 103 -4.30 14.15 16.45
N VAL A 104 -3.06 13.97 16.82
CA VAL A 104 -2.11 15.03 17.13
C VAL A 104 -1.06 15.07 16.05
N CYS A 105 -0.91 16.23 15.43
CA CYS A 105 0.12 16.48 14.42
C CYS A 105 1.10 17.54 14.93
N ASP A 106 2.37 17.27 14.72
CA ASP A 106 3.46 18.22 14.89
C ASP A 106 3.98 18.64 13.52
N TRP A 107 4.75 19.68 13.45
CA TRP A 107 5.49 20.10 12.27
C TRP A 107 6.99 20.18 12.58
N GLY A 108 7.79 20.09 11.55
CA GLY A 108 9.25 20.24 11.61
C GLY A 108 9.77 20.63 10.24
N HIS A 109 11.08 20.54 10.04
CA HIS A 109 11.70 20.75 8.74
C HIS A 109 12.46 19.49 8.31
N ASP A 110 12.54 19.23 7.02
CA ASP A 110 13.43 18.22 6.47
C ASP A 110 14.84 18.79 6.22
N ALA A 111 15.74 17.96 5.68
CA ALA A 111 17.11 18.36 5.35
C ALA A 111 17.19 19.52 4.31
N ASN A 112 16.12 19.74 3.54
CA ASN A 112 16.00 20.84 2.56
C ASN A 112 15.41 22.12 3.17
N GLN A 113 15.12 22.11 4.47
CA GLN A 113 14.39 23.18 5.19
C GLN A 113 12.95 23.35 4.71
N ASP A 114 12.36 22.34 4.09
CA ASP A 114 10.94 22.31 3.79
C ASP A 114 10.14 21.81 5.00
N ALA A 115 8.97 22.44 5.25
CA ALA A 115 8.09 22.07 6.33
C ALA A 115 7.53 20.66 6.09
N VAL A 116 7.54 19.84 7.13
CA VAL A 116 6.97 18.50 7.14
C VAL A 116 5.91 18.37 8.21
N LEU A 117 4.80 17.72 7.90
CA LEU A 117 3.76 17.37 8.84
C LEU A 117 4.06 15.97 9.42
N ILE A 118 4.08 15.89 10.74
CA ILE A 118 4.43 14.68 11.48
C ILE A 118 3.19 14.23 12.23
N LEU A 119 2.71 13.02 11.94
CA LEU A 119 1.65 12.38 12.70
C LEU A 119 2.23 11.84 14.02
N ARG A 120 2.02 12.56 15.12
CA ARG A 120 2.61 12.25 16.43
C ARG A 120 1.87 11.13 17.14
N SER A 121 0.55 11.22 17.17
CA SER A 121 -0.30 10.21 17.79
C SER A 121 -1.69 10.21 17.21
N ALA A 122 -2.36 9.07 17.34
CA ALA A 122 -3.80 8.94 17.18
C ALA A 122 -4.30 8.10 18.35
N ARG A 123 -5.46 8.42 18.94
CA ARG A 123 -6.03 7.59 19.99
C ARG A 123 -6.41 6.23 19.45
N GLU A 124 -7.10 6.20 18.32
CA GLU A 124 -7.46 4.99 17.60
C GLU A 124 -7.48 5.23 16.09
N GLY A 125 -7.17 4.21 15.34
CA GLY A 125 -7.22 4.26 13.88
C GLY A 125 -7.38 2.89 13.27
N GLN A 126 -7.96 2.90 12.06
CA GLN A 126 -8.15 1.72 11.25
C GLN A 126 -7.83 2.04 9.79
N LEU A 127 -7.06 1.19 9.15
CA LEU A 127 -6.82 1.20 7.71
C LEU A 127 -7.37 -0.10 7.13
N VAL A 128 -8.21 -0.01 6.12
CA VAL A 128 -8.71 -1.14 5.34
C VAL A 128 -8.25 -0.98 3.90
N ILE A 129 -7.61 -2.00 3.37
CA ILE A 129 -7.24 -2.10 1.95
C ILE A 129 -7.94 -3.33 1.40
N SER A 130 -8.73 -3.15 0.34
CA SER A 130 -9.51 -4.20 -0.29
C SER A 130 -9.21 -4.31 -1.78
N ALA A 131 -9.10 -5.53 -2.28
CA ALA A 131 -9.01 -5.78 -3.71
C ALA A 131 -9.82 -7.02 -4.09
N SER A 132 -10.61 -6.94 -5.16
CA SER A 132 -11.31 -8.12 -5.70
C SER A 132 -10.31 -9.15 -6.22
N GLN A 133 -10.54 -10.44 -5.95
CA GLN A 133 -9.69 -11.51 -6.49
C GLN A 133 -9.66 -11.48 -8.02
N LEU A 134 -10.78 -11.18 -8.68
CA LEU A 134 -10.85 -11.05 -10.14
C LEU A 134 -9.95 -9.91 -10.64
N VAL A 135 -10.01 -8.75 -10.01
CA VAL A 135 -9.19 -7.58 -10.38
C VAL A 135 -7.69 -7.86 -10.15
N LEU A 136 -7.34 -8.58 -9.09
CA LEU A 136 -5.97 -9.03 -8.85
C LEU A 136 -5.50 -9.99 -9.95
N GLU A 137 -6.33 -10.97 -10.31
CA GLU A 137 -6.05 -11.92 -11.40
C GLU A 137 -5.80 -11.19 -12.73
N GLU A 138 -6.70 -10.29 -13.13
CA GLU A 138 -6.57 -9.48 -14.36
C GLU A 138 -5.30 -8.60 -14.34
N SER A 139 -4.98 -8.02 -13.19
CA SER A 139 -3.78 -7.19 -13.03
C SER A 139 -2.51 -8.02 -13.16
N ILE A 140 -2.47 -9.21 -12.57
CA ILE A 140 -1.35 -10.15 -12.72
C ILE A 140 -1.21 -10.58 -14.18
N VAL A 141 -2.32 -10.93 -14.85
CA VAL A 141 -2.31 -11.28 -16.30
C VAL A 141 -1.69 -10.16 -17.12
N ARG A 142 -2.11 -8.91 -16.88
CA ARG A 142 -1.60 -7.74 -17.60
C ARG A 142 -0.11 -7.54 -17.36
N ILE A 143 0.34 -7.54 -16.10
CA ILE A 143 1.75 -7.28 -15.73
C ILE A 143 2.65 -8.41 -16.18
N VAL A 144 2.28 -9.66 -15.87
CA VAL A 144 3.07 -10.84 -16.22
C VAL A 144 3.04 -11.10 -17.71
N GLY A 145 1.88 -10.94 -18.35
CA GLY A 145 1.71 -11.11 -19.80
C GLY A 145 2.53 -10.12 -20.61
N ALA A 146 2.62 -8.85 -20.18
CA ALA A 146 3.47 -7.85 -20.81
C ALA A 146 4.95 -8.26 -20.75
N LYS A 147 5.43 -8.71 -19.58
CA LYS A 147 6.81 -9.21 -19.43
C LYS A 147 7.07 -10.51 -20.21
N ALA A 148 6.14 -11.45 -20.19
CA ALA A 148 6.27 -12.74 -20.89
C ALA A 148 6.41 -12.56 -22.41
N ARG A 149 5.68 -11.60 -23.00
CA ARG A 149 5.76 -11.28 -24.43
C ARG A 149 7.16 -10.84 -24.88
N LEU A 150 7.93 -10.15 -24.02
CA LEU A 150 9.31 -9.76 -24.30
C LEU A 150 10.22 -11.00 -24.56
N TYR A 151 9.84 -12.16 -24.02
CA TYR A 151 10.55 -13.43 -24.20
C TYR A 151 9.87 -14.36 -25.23
N GLY A 152 8.90 -13.85 -25.99
CA GLY A 152 8.14 -14.63 -26.97
C GLY A 152 7.21 -15.66 -26.32
N ILE A 153 6.79 -15.43 -25.08
CA ILE A 153 5.86 -16.29 -24.35
C ILE A 153 4.48 -15.64 -24.37
N GLU A 154 3.49 -16.39 -24.81
CA GLU A 154 2.08 -16.01 -24.79
C GLU A 154 1.40 -16.63 -23.57
N LEU A 155 0.78 -15.78 -22.73
CA LEU A 155 -0.02 -16.21 -21.59
C LEU A 155 -1.43 -16.53 -22.09
N GLU A 156 -1.80 -17.82 -22.13
CA GLU A 156 -3.12 -18.26 -22.60
C GLU A 156 -4.18 -18.13 -21.49
N ARG A 157 -3.80 -18.47 -20.24
CA ARG A 157 -4.72 -18.44 -19.09
C ARG A 157 -3.94 -18.27 -17.81
N LEU A 158 -4.49 -17.45 -16.90
CA LEU A 158 -4.07 -17.39 -15.50
C LEU A 158 -5.30 -17.55 -14.63
N ARG A 159 -5.17 -18.27 -13.53
CA ARG A 159 -6.18 -18.36 -12.46
C ARG A 159 -5.50 -18.09 -11.14
N LEU A 160 -6.14 -17.26 -10.33
CA LEU A 160 -5.72 -16.91 -8.98
C LEU A 160 -6.80 -17.37 -8.00
N ALA A 161 -6.45 -18.18 -7.03
CA ALA A 161 -7.32 -18.52 -5.92
C ALA A 161 -6.61 -18.17 -4.61
N MET A 162 -7.20 -17.29 -3.84
CA MET A 162 -6.64 -16.83 -2.57
C MET A 162 -7.50 -17.30 -1.41
N ARG A 163 -6.87 -17.56 -0.27
CA ARG A 163 -7.54 -17.95 0.97
C ARG A 163 -6.79 -17.49 2.20
N ALA A 164 -7.50 -17.07 3.22
CA ALA A 164 -6.93 -16.83 4.53
C ALA A 164 -6.57 -18.18 5.19
N ARG A 165 -5.37 -18.28 5.78
CA ARG A 165 -4.91 -19.41 6.57
C ARG A 165 -4.97 -19.11 8.08
N GLY A 166 -5.34 -17.91 8.43
CA GLY A 166 -5.45 -17.39 9.77
C GLY A 166 -5.57 -15.87 9.71
N ARG A 167 -5.65 -15.23 10.87
CA ARG A 167 -5.81 -13.76 10.94
C ARG A 167 -4.69 -12.98 10.25
N ARG A 168 -3.47 -13.55 10.20
CA ARG A 168 -2.25 -12.90 9.70
C ARG A 168 -1.56 -13.73 8.62
N SER A 169 -2.30 -14.63 7.96
CA SER A 169 -1.72 -15.52 6.97
C SER A 169 -2.63 -15.63 5.75
N LEU A 170 -2.05 -15.47 4.58
CA LEU A 170 -2.69 -15.52 3.27
C LEU A 170 -1.98 -16.56 2.42
N ALA A 171 -2.74 -17.43 1.78
CA ALA A 171 -2.23 -18.33 0.76
C ALA A 171 -2.87 -18.02 -0.60
N ALA A 172 -2.08 -18.14 -1.65
CA ALA A 172 -2.50 -18.01 -3.04
C ALA A 172 -2.05 -19.21 -3.86
N ASP A 173 -2.96 -19.77 -4.64
CA ASP A 173 -2.71 -20.75 -5.68
C ASP A 173 -2.84 -20.05 -7.04
N ILE A 174 -1.76 -20.02 -7.81
CA ILE A 174 -1.69 -19.38 -9.13
C ILE A 174 -1.44 -20.45 -10.16
N SER A 175 -2.39 -20.67 -11.07
CA SER A 175 -2.24 -21.60 -12.20
C SER A 175 -2.09 -20.82 -13.48
N VAL A 176 -0.98 -21.03 -14.18
CA VAL A 176 -0.60 -20.35 -15.41
C VAL A 176 -0.53 -21.35 -16.55
N GLN A 177 -1.23 -21.05 -17.66
CA GLN A 177 -1.05 -21.74 -18.94
C GLN A 177 -0.38 -20.77 -19.92
N ALA A 178 0.74 -21.18 -20.45
CA ALA A 178 1.54 -20.37 -21.36
C ALA A 178 1.94 -21.19 -22.57
N LYS A 179 2.14 -20.49 -23.70
CA LYS A 179 2.56 -21.05 -24.97
C LYS A 179 3.82 -20.35 -25.48
N LYS A 180 4.77 -21.11 -25.95
CA LYS A 180 5.92 -20.59 -26.69
C LYS A 180 6.11 -21.43 -27.96
N PHE A 181 5.96 -20.80 -29.13
CA PHE A 181 5.88 -21.48 -30.43
C PHE A 181 4.79 -22.56 -30.43
N PHE A 182 5.15 -23.84 -30.56
CA PHE A 182 4.22 -24.98 -30.54
C PHE A 182 4.12 -25.70 -29.20
N ALA A 183 4.94 -25.30 -28.21
CA ALA A 183 4.97 -25.93 -26.91
C ALA A 183 4.07 -25.19 -25.92
N ARG A 184 3.23 -25.96 -25.20
CA ARG A 184 2.42 -25.47 -24.09
C ARG A 184 3.00 -25.92 -22.76
N ALA A 185 2.91 -25.09 -21.75
CA ALA A 185 3.27 -25.40 -20.38
C ALA A 185 2.13 -25.01 -19.44
N LYS A 186 1.88 -25.85 -18.45
CA LYS A 186 1.08 -25.51 -17.28
C LYS A 186 2.01 -25.44 -16.07
N ILE A 187 1.87 -24.38 -15.29
CA ILE A 187 2.69 -24.07 -14.13
C ILE A 187 1.74 -23.71 -12.99
N ASP A 188 1.83 -24.43 -11.90
CA ASP A 188 1.09 -24.16 -10.68
C ASP A 188 2.07 -23.63 -9.63
N ILE A 189 1.78 -22.44 -9.09
CA ILE A 189 2.60 -21.77 -8.08
C ILE A 189 1.75 -21.61 -6.82
N TYR A 190 2.27 -22.07 -5.70
CA TYR A 190 1.70 -21.84 -4.38
C TYR A 190 2.56 -20.83 -3.62
N VAL A 191 1.92 -19.80 -3.07
CA VAL A 191 2.56 -18.77 -2.26
C VAL A 191 1.83 -18.68 -0.93
N GLN A 192 2.57 -18.60 0.17
CA GLN A 192 2.02 -18.26 1.48
C GLN A 192 2.75 -17.03 2.02
N LEU A 193 1.97 -16.04 2.45
CA LEU A 193 2.42 -14.82 3.10
C LEU A 193 1.99 -14.88 4.57
N ASP A 194 2.91 -14.61 5.47
CA ASP A 194 2.63 -14.52 6.91
C ASP A 194 3.08 -13.16 7.45
N ILE A 195 2.29 -12.61 8.38
CA ILE A 195 2.62 -11.40 9.12
C ILE A 195 2.94 -11.83 10.56
N THR A 196 4.17 -11.60 10.99
CA THR A 196 4.62 -11.96 12.34
C THR A 196 4.00 -11.06 13.42
N ASN A 197 4.19 -11.40 14.69
CA ASN A 197 3.76 -10.56 15.81
C ASN A 197 4.52 -9.22 15.87
N GLU A 198 5.72 -9.16 15.29
CA GLU A 198 6.51 -7.94 15.14
C GLU A 198 6.09 -7.11 13.92
N TYR A 199 4.99 -7.49 13.25
CA TYR A 199 4.47 -6.85 12.04
C TYR A 199 5.43 -6.91 10.84
N VAL A 200 6.16 -8.01 10.73
CA VAL A 200 7.02 -8.30 9.57
C VAL A 200 6.27 -9.20 8.60
N VAL A 201 6.10 -8.74 7.37
CA VAL A 201 5.55 -9.51 6.24
C VAL A 201 6.65 -10.34 5.64
N LYS A 202 6.43 -11.63 5.48
CA LYS A 202 7.36 -12.56 4.83
C LYS A 202 6.64 -13.58 3.98
N ILE A 203 7.28 -14.04 2.94
CA ILE A 203 6.85 -15.23 2.20
C ILE A 203 7.36 -16.44 2.99
N SER A 204 6.45 -17.21 3.57
CA SER A 204 6.79 -18.39 4.37
C SER A 204 6.86 -19.67 3.54
N GLN A 205 6.13 -19.72 2.43
CA GLN A 205 6.18 -20.83 1.48
C GLN A 205 6.05 -20.31 0.05
N LEU A 206 6.86 -20.89 -0.83
CA LEU A 206 6.80 -20.65 -2.28
C LEU A 206 7.14 -21.96 -2.98
N LYS A 207 6.19 -22.52 -3.71
CA LYS A 207 6.33 -23.80 -4.41
C LYS A 207 5.94 -23.63 -5.87
N CYS A 208 6.66 -24.30 -6.78
CA CYS A 208 6.34 -24.33 -8.20
C CYS A 208 6.27 -25.78 -8.66
N LYS A 209 5.23 -26.10 -9.40
CA LYS A 209 5.06 -27.38 -10.09
C LYS A 209 4.73 -27.12 -11.55
N GLY A 210 5.53 -27.62 -12.44
CA GLY A 210 5.31 -27.51 -13.88
C GLY A 210 4.98 -28.85 -14.49
N ASP A 211 4.01 -28.89 -15.40
CA ASP A 211 3.66 -30.08 -16.14
C ASP A 211 4.55 -30.21 -17.40
N GLY A 212 5.07 -31.44 -17.62
CA GLY A 212 5.94 -31.77 -18.73
C GLY A 212 7.35 -31.16 -18.66
N LYS A 213 8.16 -31.40 -19.69
CA LYS A 213 9.56 -30.94 -19.72
C LYS A 213 9.68 -29.40 -19.66
N LEU A 214 8.80 -28.68 -20.39
CA LEU A 214 8.84 -27.22 -20.45
C LEU A 214 8.41 -26.60 -19.13
N GLY A 215 7.33 -27.09 -18.51
CA GLY A 215 6.86 -26.59 -17.21
C GLY A 215 7.89 -26.83 -16.11
N SER A 216 8.51 -28.00 -16.06
CA SER A 216 9.58 -28.31 -15.11
C SER A 216 10.81 -27.43 -15.32
N PHE A 217 11.20 -27.18 -16.57
CA PHE A 217 12.30 -26.27 -16.89
C PHE A 217 12.03 -24.84 -16.39
N VAL A 218 10.81 -24.33 -16.61
CA VAL A 218 10.44 -22.98 -16.12
C VAL A 218 10.52 -22.90 -14.60
N CYS A 219 9.97 -23.90 -13.89
CA CYS A 219 10.06 -23.92 -12.42
C CYS A 219 11.51 -23.97 -11.92
N THR A 220 12.38 -24.75 -12.56
CA THR A 220 13.82 -24.79 -12.24
C THR A 220 14.48 -23.43 -12.48
N THR A 221 14.16 -22.75 -13.58
CA THR A 221 14.68 -21.41 -13.90
C THR A 221 14.21 -20.35 -12.90
N LEU A 222 12.99 -20.46 -12.37
CA LEU A 222 12.44 -19.54 -11.37
C LEU A 222 12.96 -19.81 -9.95
N GLN A 223 13.52 -20.96 -9.66
CA GLN A 223 13.95 -21.37 -8.33
C GLN A 223 14.90 -20.37 -7.64
N PRO A 224 15.94 -19.79 -8.30
CA PRO A 224 16.80 -18.79 -7.67
C PRO A 224 16.04 -17.49 -7.30
N ALA A 225 15.07 -17.11 -8.10
CA ALA A 225 14.22 -15.94 -7.80
C ALA A 225 13.30 -16.22 -6.61
N PHE A 226 12.79 -17.44 -6.50
CA PHE A 226 11.97 -17.89 -5.37
C PHE A 226 12.75 -17.94 -4.06
N GLN A 227 13.99 -18.44 -4.08
CA GLN A 227 14.87 -18.41 -2.91
C GLN A 227 15.10 -16.99 -2.41
N ARG A 228 15.46 -16.07 -3.32
CA ARG A 228 15.61 -14.66 -2.99
C ARG A 228 14.33 -14.01 -2.46
N ALA A 229 13.16 -14.43 -2.94
CA ALA A 229 11.88 -13.95 -2.45
C ALA A 229 11.56 -14.44 -1.03
N LEU A 230 11.90 -15.70 -0.71
CA LEU A 230 11.74 -16.28 0.63
C LEU A 230 12.64 -15.60 1.68
N GLU A 231 13.81 -15.10 1.27
CA GLU A 231 14.74 -14.38 2.15
C GLU A 231 14.30 -12.93 2.43
N LYS A 232 13.42 -12.37 1.56
CA LYS A 232 12.95 -11.00 1.73
C LYS A 232 11.85 -10.93 2.79
N SER A 233 12.00 -9.92 3.64
CA SER A 233 10.97 -9.55 4.60
C SER A 233 10.77 -8.03 4.57
N PHE A 234 9.57 -7.60 4.91
CA PHE A 234 9.21 -6.19 4.94
C PHE A 234 8.53 -5.86 6.28
N SER A 235 9.09 -4.92 7.03
CA SER A 235 8.49 -4.46 8.27
C SER A 235 7.41 -3.41 7.96
N LEU A 236 6.18 -3.64 8.42
CA LEU A 236 5.12 -2.64 8.31
C LEU A 236 5.38 -1.40 9.15
N ARG A 237 6.24 -1.52 10.18
CA ARG A 237 6.71 -0.37 10.98
C ARG A 237 7.65 0.55 10.21
N SER A 238 8.24 0.09 9.10
CA SER A 238 9.09 0.92 8.25
C SER A 238 8.29 1.81 7.29
N ILE A 239 6.96 1.69 7.26
CA ILE A 239 6.09 2.60 6.51
C ILE A 239 6.09 3.95 7.24
N PRO A 240 6.52 5.06 6.61
CA PRO A 240 6.72 6.35 7.29
C PRO A 240 5.47 6.90 7.98
N LEU A 241 4.27 6.64 7.45
CA LEU A 241 3.00 7.01 8.06
C LEU A 241 2.71 6.23 9.36
N LEU A 242 3.27 5.03 9.50
CA LEU A 242 3.03 4.13 10.64
C LEU A 242 4.23 4.08 11.60
N SER A 243 5.36 4.73 11.29
CA SER A 243 6.56 4.69 12.13
C SER A 243 6.37 5.29 13.51
N GLU A 244 5.55 6.33 13.60
CA GLU A 244 5.25 7.06 14.86
C GLU A 244 3.98 6.55 15.55
N ILE A 245 3.19 5.70 14.88
CA ILE A 245 1.92 5.19 15.41
C ILE A 245 2.12 3.75 15.87
N GLN A 246 1.61 3.43 17.04
CA GLN A 246 1.64 2.07 17.55
C GLN A 246 0.66 1.17 16.78
N LEU A 247 1.19 0.20 16.03
CA LEU A 247 0.39 -0.88 15.43
C LEU A 247 -0.14 -1.79 16.54
N ARG A 248 -1.42 -2.12 16.50
CA ARG A 248 -2.13 -2.93 17.52
C ARG A 248 -2.49 -4.31 17.02
N ASP A 249 -3.08 -4.39 15.82
CA ASP A 249 -3.43 -5.66 15.21
C ASP A 249 -3.52 -5.54 13.69
N ILE A 250 -3.42 -6.70 13.02
CA ILE A 250 -3.54 -6.82 11.57
C ILE A 250 -4.35 -8.06 11.27
N HIS A 251 -5.37 -7.90 10.44
CA HIS A 251 -6.23 -8.98 10.00
C HIS A 251 -6.24 -9.09 8.48
N VAL A 252 -6.16 -10.31 8.00
CA VAL A 252 -6.35 -10.65 6.59
C VAL A 252 -7.63 -11.47 6.49
N ALA A 253 -8.55 -11.06 5.64
CA ALA A 253 -9.74 -11.80 5.29
C ALA A 253 -9.78 -12.03 3.78
N VAL A 254 -10.36 -13.15 3.36
CA VAL A 254 -10.50 -13.50 1.94
C VAL A 254 -11.89 -14.09 1.72
N ALA A 255 -12.64 -13.44 0.84
CA ALA A 255 -13.90 -13.89 0.27
C ALA A 255 -13.84 -13.59 -1.24
N ASP A 256 -14.80 -12.89 -1.82
CA ASP A 256 -14.71 -12.35 -3.18
C ASP A 256 -13.66 -11.24 -3.28
N THR A 257 -13.37 -10.60 -2.15
CA THR A 257 -12.29 -9.64 -1.95
C THR A 257 -11.22 -10.21 -1.02
N VAL A 258 -10.01 -9.67 -1.16
CA VAL A 258 -8.90 -9.80 -0.23
C VAL A 258 -8.84 -8.51 0.55
N ASP A 259 -9.09 -8.59 1.86
CA ASP A 259 -9.12 -7.45 2.75
C ASP A 259 -7.96 -7.52 3.74
N LEU A 260 -7.19 -6.45 3.80
CA LEU A 260 -6.18 -6.21 4.82
C LEU A 260 -6.68 -5.10 5.74
N THR A 261 -6.91 -5.43 7.00
CA THR A 261 -7.29 -4.45 8.04
C THR A 261 -6.16 -4.27 9.03
N VAL A 262 -5.75 -3.03 9.24
CA VAL A 262 -4.70 -2.64 10.18
C VAL A 262 -5.32 -1.75 11.26
N TYR A 263 -5.16 -2.12 12.52
CA TYR A 263 -5.57 -1.33 13.67
C TYR A 263 -4.34 -0.70 14.33
N PHE A 264 -4.46 0.56 14.70
CA PHE A 264 -3.36 1.31 15.30
C PHE A 264 -3.89 2.38 16.27
N GLY A 265 -2.99 2.94 17.08
CA GLY A 265 -3.30 4.00 18.04
C GLY A 265 -2.78 3.72 19.43
N SER A 266 -2.93 4.70 20.32
CA SER A 266 -2.42 4.68 21.70
C SER A 266 -3.41 4.16 22.75
N ALA A 267 -4.68 3.97 22.39
CA ALA A 267 -5.73 3.53 23.33
C ALA A 267 -5.76 2.01 23.54
#